data_f71d6d39481554eb7b2564b21bcdbb3a
#
_entry.id   f71d6d39481554eb7b2564b21bcdbb3a
#
_cell.length_a   1.000
_cell.length_b   1.000
_cell.length_c   1.000
_cell.angle_alpha   90.00
_cell.angle_beta   90.00
_cell.angle_gamma   90.00
#
_symmetry.space_group_name_H-M   'P 1'
#
loop_
_entity.id
_entity.type
_entity.pdbx_description
1 polymer ?
#
loop_
_entity_poly.entity_id
_entity_poly.type
_entity_poly.pdbx_seq_one_letter_code
_entity_poly.pdbx_strand_id
1 'polypeptide(L)'
;MAKLTNFIYCINAERVAANDGSGNSINAIGVMSALTPEFVPGTFSFSIIFSILDMDISGNNTVQIVFSKDGERNILVDSGIIAIPPMPDVDEVGLPNEYKGLNLSMDFLNVIFESEGLYSTSISFNGQLLATNSIYVKGKR
;
A
#
# COMPACT_ATOMS: atom_id res chain seq x y z
N MET A 1 11.44 -11.30 11.00
CA MET A 1 11.35 -11.11 9.55
C MET A 1 10.12 -10.29 9.24
N ALA A 2 10.29 -9.18 8.55
CA ALA A 2 9.16 -8.28 8.25
C ALA A 2 8.07 -9.00 7.47
N LYS A 3 6.82 -8.69 7.79
CA LYS A 3 5.66 -9.25 7.12
C LYS A 3 4.62 -8.16 6.84
N LEU A 4 3.90 -8.33 5.77
CA LEU A 4 2.84 -7.41 5.38
C LEU A 4 1.49 -7.94 5.84
N THR A 5 0.66 -7.03 6.34
CA THR A 5 -0.71 -7.33 6.76
C THR A 5 -1.63 -6.16 6.41
N ASN A 6 -2.93 -6.36 6.57
CA ASN A 6 -3.97 -5.33 6.40
C ASN A 6 -3.96 -4.63 5.04
N PHE A 7 -3.62 -5.35 3.96
CA PHE A 7 -3.61 -4.75 2.64
C PHE A 7 -5.03 -4.56 2.12
N ILE A 8 -5.35 -3.32 1.72
CA ILE A 8 -6.65 -2.99 1.10
C ILE A 8 -6.49 -1.97 -0.03
N TYR A 9 -7.41 -2.02 -0.98
CA TYR A 9 -7.64 -0.98 -1.97
C TYR A 9 -8.84 -0.15 -1.54
N CYS A 10 -8.73 1.17 -1.64
CA CYS A 10 -9.82 2.09 -1.27
C CYS A 10 -9.82 3.32 -2.17
N ILE A 11 -10.91 4.07 -2.11
CA ILE A 11 -11.02 5.31 -2.89
C ILE A 11 -10.06 6.35 -2.33
N ASN A 12 -9.99 6.46 -1.02
CA ASN A 12 -9.12 7.44 -0.36
C ASN A 12 -8.62 6.90 0.98
N ALA A 13 -7.41 7.32 1.35
CA ALA A 13 -6.80 7.01 2.64
C ALA A 13 -6.53 8.32 3.38
N GLU A 14 -6.93 8.38 4.65
CA GLU A 14 -6.73 9.57 5.48
C GLU A 14 -5.94 9.19 6.73
N ARG A 15 -4.86 9.90 6.99
CA ARG A 15 -4.15 9.75 8.24
C ARG A 15 -4.93 10.43 9.36
N VAL A 16 -5.09 9.72 10.44
CA VAL A 16 -5.76 10.23 11.64
C VAL A 16 -4.69 10.77 12.57
N ALA A 17 -4.82 12.06 12.92
CA ALA A 17 -4.01 12.64 13.99
C ALA A 17 -4.51 12.07 15.30
N ALA A 18 -3.79 11.09 15.85
CA ALA A 18 -4.16 10.49 17.12
C ALA A 18 -3.84 11.45 18.27
N ASN A 19 -4.83 11.75 19.08
CA ASN A 19 -4.66 12.58 20.26
C ASN A 19 -3.81 11.89 21.35
N ASP A 20 -3.61 10.60 21.21
CA ASP A 20 -2.79 9.81 22.13
C ASP A 20 -1.31 9.76 21.75
N GLY A 21 -0.90 10.46 20.69
CA GLY A 21 0.48 10.48 20.23
C GLY A 21 0.90 9.30 19.39
N SER A 22 0.03 8.33 19.14
CA SER A 22 0.38 7.17 18.30
C SER A 22 0.60 7.53 16.83
N GLY A 23 -0.12 8.55 16.32
CA GLY A 23 0.08 9.14 14.99
C GLY A 23 0.04 8.18 13.81
N ASN A 24 -0.34 6.92 14.03
CA ASN A 24 -0.08 5.82 13.11
C ASN A 24 -1.37 5.13 12.64
N SER A 25 -2.51 5.81 12.76
CA SER A 25 -3.78 5.29 12.27
C SER A 25 -4.12 5.86 10.91
N ILE A 26 -4.72 5.05 10.06
CA ILE A 26 -5.17 5.44 8.73
C ILE A 26 -6.61 5.01 8.56
N ASN A 27 -7.47 5.94 8.12
CA ASN A 27 -8.84 5.64 7.75
C ASN A 27 -8.93 5.30 6.28
N ALA A 28 -9.58 4.19 5.98
CA ALA A 28 -9.91 3.83 4.60
C ALA A 28 -11.31 4.31 4.27
N ILE A 29 -11.44 5.04 3.19
CA ILE A 29 -12.73 5.51 2.68
C ILE A 29 -13.01 4.79 1.38
N GLY A 30 -14.13 4.05 1.33
CA GLY A 30 -14.54 3.32 0.14
C GLY A 30 -13.65 2.13 -0.18
N VAL A 31 -13.62 1.13 0.70
CA VAL A 31 -12.88 -0.11 0.45
C VAL A 31 -13.44 -0.80 -0.78
N MET A 32 -12.55 -1.20 -1.69
CA MET A 32 -12.93 -1.79 -2.97
C MET A 32 -12.39 -3.21 -3.11
N SER A 33 -13.21 -4.09 -3.65
CA SER A 33 -12.81 -5.45 -4.04
C SER A 33 -12.50 -5.55 -5.53
N ALA A 34 -12.85 -4.53 -6.30
CA ALA A 34 -12.54 -4.38 -7.72
C ALA A 34 -12.38 -2.90 -8.03
N LEU A 35 -11.57 -2.57 -9.03
CA LEU A 35 -11.47 -1.20 -9.54
C LEU A 35 -12.43 -1.07 -10.72
N THR A 36 -13.31 -0.08 -10.65
CA THR A 36 -14.37 0.10 -11.66
C THR A 36 -14.32 1.50 -12.24
N PRO A 37 -13.35 1.80 -13.12
CA PRO A 37 -13.34 3.06 -13.86
C PRO A 37 -14.62 3.22 -14.66
N GLU A 38 -14.99 4.46 -14.95
CA GLU A 38 -16.17 4.73 -15.78
C GLU A 38 -16.06 4.05 -17.15
N PHE A 39 -14.86 4.14 -17.73
CA PHE A 39 -14.54 3.53 -19.03
C PHE A 39 -13.18 2.86 -18.97
N VAL A 40 -13.01 1.76 -19.73
CA VAL A 40 -11.71 1.18 -20.03
C VAL A 40 -11.61 1.02 -21.55
N PRO A 41 -10.64 1.67 -22.26
CA PRO A 41 -9.53 2.47 -21.71
C PRO A 41 -10.01 3.75 -20.98
N GLY A 42 -9.34 4.07 -19.90
CA GLY A 42 -9.64 5.26 -19.13
C GLY A 42 -8.72 5.38 -17.92
N THR A 43 -8.92 6.43 -17.16
CA THR A 43 -8.14 6.69 -15.95
C THR A 43 -8.95 6.41 -14.70
N PHE A 44 -8.25 6.08 -13.63
CA PHE A 44 -8.86 5.86 -12.33
C PHE A 44 -7.86 6.19 -11.23
N SER A 45 -8.34 6.83 -10.17
CA SER A 45 -7.53 7.14 -8.99
C SER A 45 -8.03 6.32 -7.82
N PHE A 46 -7.08 5.80 -7.04
CA PHE A 46 -7.38 4.99 -5.87
C PHE A 46 -6.20 5.03 -4.90
N SER A 47 -6.38 4.47 -3.73
CA SER A 47 -5.32 4.39 -2.73
C SER A 47 -5.18 2.96 -2.24
N ILE A 48 -4.00 2.64 -1.73
CA ILE A 48 -3.75 1.40 -1.00
C ILE A 48 -3.35 1.73 0.42
N ILE A 49 -3.70 0.83 1.33
CA ILE A 49 -3.27 0.89 2.73
C ILE A 49 -2.73 -0.49 3.09
N PHE A 50 -1.61 -0.52 3.79
CA PHE A 50 -1.05 -1.76 4.28
C PHE A 50 -0.23 -1.51 5.53
N SER A 51 0.04 -2.58 6.26
CA SER A 51 0.87 -2.53 7.46
C SER A 51 2.06 -3.45 7.30
N ILE A 52 3.21 -3.01 7.80
CA ILE A 52 4.41 -3.85 7.87
C ILE A 52 4.71 -4.07 9.34
N LEU A 53 4.79 -5.33 9.75
CA LEU A 53 5.10 -5.74 11.11
C LEU A 53 6.44 -6.45 11.18
N ASP A 54 6.98 -6.58 12.39
CA ASP A 54 8.23 -7.27 12.67
C ASP A 54 9.40 -6.63 11.91
N MET A 55 9.43 -5.31 11.94
CA MET A 55 10.50 -4.52 11.36
C MET A 55 11.30 -3.80 12.44
N ASP A 56 12.57 -3.56 12.18
CA ASP A 56 13.39 -2.73 13.06
C ASP A 56 13.09 -1.25 12.78
N ILE A 57 12.18 -0.67 13.56
CA ILE A 57 11.74 0.70 13.38
C ILE A 57 12.85 1.74 13.68
N SER A 58 13.87 1.34 14.42
CA SER A 58 15.01 2.21 14.75
C SER A 58 16.09 2.21 13.66
N GLY A 59 16.00 1.29 12.70
CA GLY A 59 16.94 1.19 11.59
C GLY A 59 16.52 1.99 10.36
N ASN A 60 17.37 1.95 9.35
CA ASN A 60 17.06 2.52 8.04
C ASN A 60 16.37 1.46 7.20
N ASN A 61 15.14 1.75 6.79
CA ASN A 61 14.34 0.83 6.00
C ASN A 61 13.93 1.46 4.68
N THR A 62 13.63 0.63 3.69
CA THR A 62 13.11 1.08 2.39
C THR A 62 11.91 0.26 2.00
N VAL A 63 11.01 0.87 1.25
CA VAL A 63 9.85 0.20 0.66
C VAL A 63 9.75 0.58 -0.81
N GLN A 64 9.30 -0.35 -1.65
CA GLN A 64 9.01 -0.09 -3.04
C GLN A 64 7.68 -0.73 -3.41
N ILE A 65 6.86 0.02 -4.13
CA ILE A 65 5.52 -0.39 -4.53
C ILE A 65 5.45 -0.35 -6.05
N VAL A 66 5.07 -1.47 -6.65
CA VAL A 66 4.96 -1.61 -8.10
C VAL A 66 3.56 -2.13 -8.44
N PHE A 67 2.89 -1.45 -9.37
CA PHE A 67 1.56 -1.82 -9.84
C PHE A 67 1.59 -2.09 -11.33
N SER A 68 1.11 -3.25 -11.76
CA SER A 68 1.13 -3.67 -13.14
C SER A 68 -0.01 -4.65 -13.44
N LYS A 69 -0.31 -4.82 -14.73
CA LYS A 69 -1.24 -5.85 -15.16
C LYS A 69 -0.56 -7.21 -15.15
N ASP A 70 -1.27 -8.23 -14.66
CA ASP A 70 -0.74 -9.58 -14.61
C ASP A 70 -0.41 -10.09 -16.01
N GLY A 71 0.75 -10.74 -16.13
CA GLY A 71 1.23 -11.30 -17.38
C GLY A 71 1.84 -10.28 -18.35
N GLU A 72 1.83 -9.00 -18.01
CA GLU A 72 2.44 -7.96 -18.82
C GLU A 72 3.71 -7.43 -18.17
N ARG A 73 4.68 -7.03 -19.01
CA ARG A 73 5.94 -6.48 -18.54
C ARG A 73 5.87 -4.99 -18.22
N ASN A 74 4.83 -4.31 -18.70
CA ASN A 74 4.70 -2.88 -18.53
C ASN A 74 4.25 -2.55 -17.10
N ILE A 75 5.09 -1.81 -16.42
CA ILE A 75 4.77 -1.31 -15.08
C ILE A 75 3.96 -0.02 -15.24
N LEU A 76 2.79 0.03 -14.61
CA LEU A 76 1.95 1.23 -14.64
C LEU A 76 2.40 2.24 -13.61
N VAL A 77 2.75 1.78 -12.42
CA VAL A 77 3.22 2.63 -11.34
C VAL A 77 4.40 1.96 -10.66
N ASP A 78 5.48 2.70 -10.51
CA ASP A 78 6.64 2.31 -9.71
C ASP A 78 6.96 3.46 -8.78
N SER A 79 6.82 3.23 -7.49
CA SER A 79 7.10 4.25 -6.48
C SER A 79 8.58 4.62 -6.41
N GLY A 80 9.45 3.79 -6.99
CA GLY A 80 10.86 3.84 -6.67
C GLY A 80 11.13 3.40 -5.24
N ILE A 81 12.37 3.47 -4.83
CA ILE A 81 12.76 3.10 -3.48
C ILE A 81 12.45 4.26 -2.55
N ILE A 82 11.53 4.06 -1.61
CA ILE A 82 11.12 5.07 -0.65
C ILE A 82 11.84 4.78 0.67
N ALA A 83 12.59 5.77 1.17
CA ALA A 83 13.26 5.65 2.45
C ALA A 83 12.27 5.86 3.59
N ILE A 84 12.31 4.95 4.57
CA ILE A 84 11.59 5.09 5.82
C ILE A 84 12.63 5.46 6.88
N PRO A 85 12.61 6.70 7.38
CA PRO A 85 13.60 7.12 8.36
C PRO A 85 13.45 6.36 9.68
N PRO A 86 14.51 6.22 10.46
CA PRO A 86 14.41 5.65 11.79
C PRO A 86 13.40 6.40 12.65
N MET A 87 12.61 5.63 13.41
CA MET A 87 11.59 6.17 14.30
C MET A 87 11.91 5.81 15.74
N PRO A 88 11.57 6.68 16.72
CA PRO A 88 11.75 6.34 18.11
C PRO A 88 10.79 5.21 18.49
N ASP A 89 11.30 4.26 19.27
CA ASP A 89 10.46 3.19 19.83
C ASP A 89 9.72 3.75 21.04
N VAL A 90 8.59 4.39 20.78
CA VAL A 90 7.70 4.93 21.82
C VAL A 90 6.61 3.91 22.07
N ASP A 91 6.98 2.81 22.69
CA ASP A 91 6.03 1.74 22.95
C ASP A 91 5.46 1.86 24.36
N GLU A 92 4.39 2.62 24.49
CA GLU A 92 3.66 2.80 25.76
C GLU A 92 2.82 1.58 26.12
N VAL A 93 2.57 0.69 25.17
CA VAL A 93 1.66 -0.45 25.35
C VAL A 93 2.43 -1.74 25.65
N GLY A 94 3.72 -1.82 25.31
CA GLY A 94 4.51 -3.02 25.53
C GLY A 94 4.27 -4.11 24.49
N LEU A 95 4.09 -3.74 23.23
CA LEU A 95 3.89 -4.72 22.17
C LEU A 95 5.14 -5.61 22.00
N PRO A 96 4.95 -6.93 21.76
CA PRO A 96 6.06 -7.76 21.32
C PRO A 96 6.71 -7.22 20.05
N ASN A 97 8.01 -7.36 19.92
CA ASN A 97 8.75 -6.82 18.76
C ASN A 97 8.21 -7.30 17.42
N GLU A 98 7.71 -8.53 17.36
CA GLU A 98 7.12 -9.10 16.14
C GLU A 98 5.83 -8.42 15.69
N TYR A 99 5.21 -7.61 16.54
CA TYR A 99 4.01 -6.84 16.23
C TYR A 99 4.27 -5.35 16.12
N LYS A 100 5.52 -4.94 16.21
CA LYS A 100 5.92 -3.54 16.00
C LYS A 100 6.12 -3.27 14.52
N GLY A 101 5.60 -2.16 14.07
CA GLY A 101 5.70 -1.78 12.67
C GLY A 101 5.01 -0.46 12.41
N LEU A 102 4.56 -0.29 11.18
CA LEU A 102 3.85 0.93 10.81
C LEU A 102 2.80 0.69 9.75
N ASN A 103 1.87 1.62 9.68
CA ASN A 103 0.84 1.67 8.65
C ASN A 103 1.28 2.64 7.57
N LEU A 104 1.13 2.23 6.34
CA LEU A 104 1.52 2.98 5.16
C LEU A 104 0.34 3.12 4.22
N SER A 105 0.31 4.22 3.48
CA SER A 105 -0.65 4.42 2.41
C SER A 105 0.05 5.03 1.21
N MET A 106 -0.50 4.77 0.04
CA MET A 106 -0.04 5.38 -1.20
C MET A 106 -1.24 5.70 -2.08
N ASP A 107 -1.24 6.91 -2.62
CA ASP A 107 -2.26 7.34 -3.58
C ASP A 107 -1.76 7.09 -4.99
N PHE A 108 -2.60 6.44 -5.79
CA PHE A 108 -2.37 6.28 -7.21
C PHE A 108 -3.33 7.22 -7.95
N LEU A 109 -2.77 8.26 -8.57
CA LEU A 109 -3.57 9.30 -9.21
C LEU A 109 -3.56 9.13 -10.72
N ASN A 110 -4.76 9.12 -11.31
CA ASN A 110 -4.96 9.10 -12.75
C ASN A 110 -4.20 7.96 -13.45
N VAL A 111 -4.28 6.78 -12.88
CA VAL A 111 -3.67 5.59 -13.48
C VAL A 111 -4.43 5.24 -14.75
N ILE A 112 -3.70 5.05 -15.86
CA ILE A 112 -4.30 4.74 -17.15
C ILE A 112 -4.46 3.22 -17.27
N PHE A 113 -5.70 2.78 -17.38
CA PHE A 113 -6.04 1.38 -17.65
C PHE A 113 -6.41 1.22 -19.11
N GLU A 114 -5.57 0.54 -19.86
CA GLU A 114 -5.78 0.32 -21.31
C GLU A 114 -6.70 -0.88 -21.58
N SER A 115 -6.75 -1.83 -20.65
CA SER A 115 -7.55 -3.05 -20.80
C SER A 115 -8.08 -3.52 -19.45
N GLU A 116 -9.16 -4.27 -19.49
CA GLU A 116 -9.72 -4.93 -18.33
C GLU A 116 -8.92 -6.18 -17.97
N GLY A 117 -8.99 -6.61 -16.74
CA GLY A 117 -8.34 -7.83 -16.29
C GLY A 117 -7.78 -7.72 -14.89
N LEU A 118 -6.90 -8.65 -14.55
CA LEU A 118 -6.29 -8.74 -13.24
C LEU A 118 -5.01 -7.91 -13.19
N TYR A 119 -4.92 -7.07 -12.20
CA TYR A 119 -3.74 -6.24 -11.92
C TYR A 119 -3.20 -6.56 -10.53
N SER A 120 -1.91 -6.36 -10.33
CA SER A 120 -1.27 -6.71 -9.06
C SER A 120 -0.41 -5.59 -8.53
N THR A 121 -0.41 -5.47 -7.20
CA THR A 121 0.46 -4.59 -6.46
C THR A 121 1.49 -5.45 -5.74
N SER A 122 2.76 -5.21 -6.04
CA SER A 122 3.89 -5.89 -5.39
C SER A 122 4.55 -4.91 -4.43
N ILE A 123 4.77 -5.36 -3.19
CA ILE A 123 5.39 -4.55 -2.16
C ILE A 123 6.68 -5.24 -1.73
N SER A 124 7.79 -4.52 -1.89
CA SER A 124 9.11 -4.97 -1.47
C SER A 124 9.59 -4.12 -0.29
N PHE A 125 10.24 -4.76 0.65
CA PHE A 125 10.77 -4.12 1.85
C PHE A 125 12.25 -4.48 1.99
N ASN A 126 13.10 -3.47 2.07
CA ASN A 126 14.55 -3.65 2.14
C ASN A 126 15.07 -4.54 0.99
N GLY A 127 14.52 -4.35 -0.21
CA GLY A 127 14.92 -5.09 -1.39
C GLY A 127 14.33 -6.48 -1.53
N GLN A 128 13.47 -6.91 -0.61
CA GLN A 128 12.86 -8.23 -0.62
C GLN A 128 11.36 -8.14 -0.83
N LEU A 129 10.83 -8.90 -1.78
CA LEU A 129 9.39 -8.95 -2.03
C LEU A 129 8.67 -9.55 -0.82
N LEU A 130 7.75 -8.78 -0.21
CA LEU A 130 6.95 -9.24 0.91
C LEU A 130 5.63 -9.85 0.48
N ALA A 131 4.96 -9.21 -0.49
CA ALA A 131 3.62 -9.63 -0.88
C ALA A 131 3.27 -9.10 -2.26
N THR A 132 2.38 -9.83 -2.92
CA THR A 132 1.72 -9.42 -4.16
C THR A 132 0.23 -9.59 -3.95
N ASN A 133 -0.53 -8.54 -4.17
CA ASN A 133 -1.99 -8.54 -4.03
C ASN A 133 -2.62 -8.14 -5.35
N SER A 134 -3.68 -8.83 -5.73
CA SER A 134 -4.31 -8.65 -7.03
C SER A 134 -5.70 -8.06 -6.89
N ILE A 135 -6.12 -7.34 -7.92
CA ILE A 135 -7.46 -6.76 -8.00
C ILE A 135 -7.92 -6.77 -9.45
N TYR A 136 -9.19 -7.06 -9.67
CA TYR A 136 -9.76 -7.06 -11.01
C TYR A 136 -10.19 -5.65 -11.41
N VAL A 137 -9.89 -5.27 -12.64
CA VAL A 137 -10.27 -3.97 -13.20
C VAL A 137 -11.28 -4.19 -14.31
N LYS A 138 -12.44 -3.56 -14.17
CA LYS A 138 -13.50 -3.62 -15.15
C LYS A 138 -14.19 -2.28 -15.27
N GLY A 139 -14.37 -1.79 -16.50
CA GLY A 139 -15.11 -0.57 -16.75
C GLY A 139 -16.59 -0.74 -16.45
N LYS A 140 -17.22 0.32 -15.96
CA LYS A 140 -18.66 0.34 -15.71
C LYS A 140 -19.45 0.31 -17.01
N ARG A 141 -18.84 0.75 -18.09
CA ARG A 141 -19.48 0.88 -19.41
C ARG A 141 -18.61 0.34 -20.52
#